data_eeb86e7e9f108ee4b66f67fdd9671a21
#
_entry.id   eeb86e7e9f108ee4b66f67fdd9671a21
#
_cell.length_a   1.000
_cell.length_b   1.000
_cell.length_c   1.000
_cell.angle_alpha   90.00
_cell.angle_beta   90.00
_cell.angle_gamma   90.00
#
_symmetry.space_group_name_H-M   'P 1'
#
loop_
_entity.id
_entity.type
_entity.pdbx_description
1 polymer ?
#
loop_
_entity_poly.entity_id
_entity_poly.type
_entity_poly.pdbx_seq_one_letter_code
_entity_poly.pdbx_strand_id
1 'polypeptide(L)'
;MKKLITAMFIFVSCFTSKAFSDGHAIKMGIILGFTGPIESLTPAMAASAELAFKEASDSGKLLGGKSIMIERADSTCVDSAAATTAAEGLVSNGVLAIMGADCSGVTGAIATNVAVPNGVVMISPSATSPGLTDLKDKGYFFRTAPSDARGGQVLADITKDRKVKSIAVTHTNLSLIHISEPTR
;
A
#
# COMPACT_ATOMS: atom_id res chain seq x y z
N MET A 1 -10.59 -65.91 46.16
CA MET A 1 -11.30 -64.74 45.60
C MET A 1 -10.26 -63.69 45.23
N LYS A 2 -9.84 -63.69 43.98
CA LYS A 2 -8.78 -62.79 43.49
C LYS A 2 -9.47 -61.59 42.87
N LYS A 3 -9.25 -60.39 43.41
CA LYS A 3 -9.72 -59.14 42.86
C LYS A 3 -8.78 -58.68 41.74
N LEU A 4 -9.27 -58.67 40.51
CA LEU A 4 -8.60 -58.15 39.33
C LEU A 4 -8.76 -56.63 39.33
N ILE A 5 -7.67 -55.88 39.48
CA ILE A 5 -7.66 -54.44 39.36
C ILE A 5 -7.20 -54.12 37.93
N THR A 6 -8.16 -53.71 37.10
CA THR A 6 -7.91 -53.26 35.73
C THR A 6 -7.50 -51.79 35.82
N ALA A 7 -6.21 -51.49 35.62
CA ALA A 7 -5.72 -50.11 35.46
C ALA A 7 -6.03 -49.63 34.03
N MET A 8 -6.97 -48.70 33.93
CA MET A 8 -7.30 -48.00 32.68
C MET A 8 -6.33 -46.83 32.50
N PHE A 9 -5.37 -47.01 31.61
CA PHE A 9 -4.49 -45.93 31.16
C PHE A 9 -5.28 -44.99 30.22
N ILE A 10 -5.66 -43.81 30.74
CA ILE A 10 -6.19 -42.72 29.92
C ILE A 10 -5.01 -42.01 29.28
N PHE A 11 -4.81 -42.26 27.99
CA PHE A 11 -3.85 -41.55 27.17
C PHE A 11 -4.45 -40.16 26.82
N VAL A 12 -4.16 -39.16 27.64
CA VAL A 12 -4.50 -37.77 27.32
C VAL A 12 -3.53 -37.29 26.28
N SER A 13 -3.95 -37.36 25.01
CA SER A 13 -3.28 -36.69 23.90
C SER A 13 -3.41 -35.18 24.12
N CYS A 14 -2.39 -34.55 24.66
CA CYS A 14 -2.24 -33.10 24.60
C CYS A 14 -2.03 -32.69 23.16
N PHE A 15 -3.13 -32.39 22.47
CA PHE A 15 -3.08 -31.54 21.27
C PHE A 15 -2.65 -30.15 21.75
N THR A 16 -1.36 -29.87 21.68
CA THR A 16 -0.86 -28.51 21.77
C THR A 16 -1.28 -27.78 20.51
N SER A 17 -2.49 -27.27 20.51
CA SER A 17 -2.85 -26.19 19.59
C SER A 17 -1.83 -25.08 19.86
N LYS A 18 -0.94 -24.82 18.89
CA LYS A 18 -0.19 -23.58 18.90
C LYS A 18 -1.23 -22.47 18.80
N ALA A 19 -1.64 -21.94 19.94
CA ALA A 19 -2.32 -20.67 20.00
C ALA A 19 -1.33 -19.68 19.38
N PHE A 20 -1.63 -19.21 18.17
CA PHE A 20 -0.94 -18.06 17.61
C PHE A 20 -1.19 -16.92 18.58
N SER A 21 -0.17 -16.60 19.35
CA SER A 21 -0.20 -15.47 20.26
C SER A 21 -0.29 -14.20 19.41
N ASP A 22 -1.43 -13.57 19.36
CA ASP A 22 -1.73 -12.30 18.68
C ASP A 22 -0.81 -11.13 19.14
N GLY A 23 -0.01 -11.34 20.17
CA GLY A 23 0.92 -10.36 20.72
C GLY A 23 2.18 -10.10 19.88
N HIS A 24 2.39 -10.79 18.76
CA HIS A 24 3.59 -10.67 17.93
C HIS A 24 3.36 -10.17 16.52
N ALA A 25 2.12 -9.97 16.09
CA ALA A 25 1.81 -9.45 14.76
C ALA A 25 1.87 -7.91 14.74
N ILE A 26 2.41 -7.37 13.65
CA ILE A 26 2.32 -5.95 13.32
C ILE A 26 1.25 -5.74 12.26
N LYS A 27 0.51 -4.65 12.35
CA LYS A 27 -0.52 -4.30 11.35
C LYS A 27 0.05 -3.40 10.29
N MET A 28 -0.23 -3.72 9.02
CA MET A 28 0.13 -2.94 7.85
C MET A 28 -1.13 -2.63 7.04
N GLY A 29 -1.27 -1.40 6.56
CA GLY A 29 -2.38 -0.98 5.73
C GLY A 29 -2.07 -1.11 4.25
N ILE A 30 -3.09 -1.48 3.46
CA ILE A 30 -3.08 -1.32 2.00
C ILE A 30 -4.29 -0.45 1.65
N ILE A 31 -4.03 0.75 1.12
CA ILE A 31 -5.08 1.66 0.68
C ILE A 31 -4.93 1.97 -0.80
N LEU A 32 -5.87 1.50 -1.62
CA LEU A 32 -5.88 1.65 -3.07
C LEU A 32 -7.30 1.95 -3.54
N GLY A 33 -7.46 2.43 -4.78
CA GLY A 33 -8.77 2.67 -5.39
C GLY A 33 -9.44 1.35 -5.81
N PHE A 34 -9.93 0.58 -4.85
CA PHE A 34 -10.65 -0.67 -5.11
C PHE A 34 -12.01 -0.43 -5.77
N THR A 35 -12.52 0.78 -5.67
CA THR A 35 -13.63 1.31 -6.46
C THR A 35 -13.17 2.53 -7.25
N GLY A 36 -13.94 2.88 -8.30
CA GLY A 36 -13.66 4.05 -9.11
C GLY A 36 -12.84 3.74 -10.38
N PRO A 37 -12.19 4.77 -10.98
CA PRO A 37 -11.71 4.68 -12.36
C PRO A 37 -10.58 3.69 -12.61
N ILE A 38 -9.91 3.21 -11.58
CA ILE A 38 -8.76 2.28 -11.70
C ILE A 38 -8.98 0.95 -10.99
N GLU A 39 -10.22 0.63 -10.62
CA GLU A 39 -10.58 -0.58 -9.90
C GLU A 39 -10.08 -1.88 -10.55
N SER A 40 -9.92 -1.89 -11.88
CA SER A 40 -9.38 -3.04 -12.61
C SER A 40 -7.89 -3.31 -12.39
N LEU A 41 -7.13 -2.30 -11.93
CA LEU A 41 -5.68 -2.39 -11.73
C LEU A 41 -5.31 -2.75 -10.29
N THR A 42 -6.10 -2.29 -9.34
CA THR A 42 -5.76 -2.33 -7.91
C THR A 42 -5.75 -3.71 -7.28
N PRO A 43 -6.55 -4.71 -7.71
CA PRO A 43 -6.46 -6.07 -7.17
C PRO A 43 -5.08 -6.70 -7.35
N ALA A 44 -4.45 -6.53 -8.51
CA ALA A 44 -3.12 -7.06 -8.77
C ALA A 44 -2.05 -6.31 -7.96
N MET A 45 -2.19 -5.00 -7.78
CA MET A 45 -1.30 -4.19 -6.94
C MET A 45 -1.38 -4.64 -5.47
N ALA A 46 -2.59 -4.83 -4.95
CA ALA A 46 -2.79 -5.32 -3.59
C ALA A 46 -2.20 -6.72 -3.40
N ALA A 47 -2.47 -7.64 -4.32
CA ALA A 47 -1.94 -9.00 -4.26
C ALA A 47 -0.41 -9.02 -4.24
N SER A 48 0.25 -8.13 -5.01
CA SER A 48 1.71 -8.01 -5.02
C SER A 48 2.25 -7.51 -3.68
N ALA A 49 1.59 -6.54 -3.06
CA ALA A 49 1.96 -6.04 -1.74
C ALA A 49 1.76 -7.10 -0.65
N GLU A 50 0.65 -7.82 -0.70
CA GLU A 50 0.34 -8.91 0.23
C GLU A 50 1.35 -10.05 0.12
N LEU A 51 1.77 -10.39 -1.10
CA LEU A 51 2.83 -11.37 -1.31
C LEU A 51 4.14 -10.91 -0.64
N ALA A 52 4.55 -9.67 -0.82
CA ALA A 52 5.76 -9.12 -0.19
C ALA A 52 5.66 -9.14 1.35
N PHE A 53 4.51 -8.76 1.91
CA PHE A 53 4.28 -8.84 3.35
C PHE A 53 4.27 -10.28 3.87
N LYS A 54 3.70 -11.21 3.09
CA LYS A 54 3.74 -12.63 3.42
C LYS A 54 5.18 -13.16 3.43
N GLU A 55 5.95 -12.87 2.40
CA GLU A 55 7.35 -13.29 2.32
C GLU A 55 8.19 -12.72 3.47
N ALA A 56 7.97 -11.46 3.83
CA ALA A 56 8.61 -10.84 5.00
C ALA A 56 8.25 -11.55 6.30
N SER A 57 6.97 -11.90 6.50
CA SER A 57 6.50 -12.66 7.66
C SER A 57 7.11 -14.05 7.71
N ASP A 58 7.05 -14.78 6.59
CA ASP A 58 7.52 -16.17 6.48
C ASP A 58 9.04 -16.28 6.65
N SER A 59 9.78 -15.21 6.36
CA SER A 59 11.23 -15.17 6.53
C SER A 59 11.67 -15.38 7.98
N GLY A 60 10.81 -15.10 8.95
CA GLY A 60 11.12 -15.11 10.38
C GLY A 60 12.14 -14.05 10.82
N LYS A 61 12.57 -13.17 9.90
CA LYS A 61 13.62 -12.15 10.17
C LYS A 61 13.03 -10.78 10.52
N LEU A 62 11.75 -10.56 10.23
CA LEU A 62 11.11 -9.27 10.47
C LEU A 62 10.98 -9.01 11.96
N LEU A 63 11.63 -7.95 12.46
CA LEU A 63 11.51 -7.45 13.83
C LEU A 63 11.51 -8.57 14.92
N GLY A 64 12.44 -9.51 14.78
CA GLY A 64 12.55 -10.62 15.73
C GLY A 64 11.52 -11.73 15.52
N GLY A 65 11.07 -11.94 14.29
CA GLY A 65 10.13 -13.01 13.90
C GLY A 65 8.66 -12.62 13.98
N LYS A 66 8.36 -11.32 13.99
CA LYS A 66 6.97 -10.86 13.93
C LYS A 66 6.32 -11.18 12.59
N SER A 67 5.05 -11.54 12.63
CA SER A 67 4.20 -11.67 11.45
C SER A 67 3.54 -10.33 11.10
N ILE A 68 3.05 -10.20 9.87
CA ILE A 68 2.29 -9.04 9.41
C ILE A 68 0.83 -9.43 9.26
N MET A 69 -0.05 -8.63 9.85
CA MET A 69 -1.49 -8.62 9.58
C MET A 69 -1.80 -7.47 8.63
N ILE A 70 -2.60 -7.72 7.62
CA ILE A 70 -2.91 -6.75 6.58
C ILE A 70 -4.34 -6.27 6.73
N GLU A 71 -4.53 -4.95 6.68
CA GLU A 71 -5.84 -4.33 6.60
C GLU A 71 -5.96 -3.56 5.28
N ARG A 72 -7.05 -3.80 4.53
CA ARG A 72 -7.34 -3.10 3.27
C ARG A 72 -8.30 -1.96 3.52
N ALA A 73 -8.12 -0.86 2.77
CA ALA A 73 -9.04 0.27 2.72
C ALA A 73 -9.18 0.77 1.28
N ASP A 74 -10.30 1.37 0.95
CA ASP A 74 -10.57 1.91 -0.39
C ASP A 74 -10.31 3.42 -0.43
N SER A 75 -9.43 3.86 -1.30
CA SER A 75 -9.16 5.28 -1.54
C SER A 75 -10.06 5.90 -2.60
N THR A 76 -10.86 5.11 -3.30
CA THR A 76 -11.71 5.52 -4.43
C THR A 76 -10.96 6.19 -5.60
N CYS A 77 -9.70 6.54 -5.44
CA CYS A 77 -8.84 7.28 -6.37
C CYS A 77 -9.22 8.78 -6.53
N VAL A 78 -10.48 9.15 -6.43
CA VAL A 78 -10.98 10.50 -6.81
C VAL A 78 -11.58 11.29 -5.66
N ASP A 79 -12.06 10.64 -4.60
CA ASP A 79 -12.67 11.29 -3.44
C ASP A 79 -11.68 11.38 -2.27
N SER A 80 -11.06 12.56 -2.13
CA SER A 80 -10.08 12.79 -1.07
C SER A 80 -10.68 12.74 0.34
N ALA A 81 -11.96 13.04 0.52
CA ALA A 81 -12.61 12.99 1.83
C ALA A 81 -12.85 11.51 2.23
N ALA A 82 -13.41 10.71 1.32
CA ALA A 82 -13.57 9.28 1.55
C ALA A 82 -12.23 8.57 1.80
N ALA A 83 -11.21 8.88 1.00
CA ALA A 83 -9.87 8.34 1.15
C ALA A 83 -9.23 8.70 2.51
N THR A 84 -9.39 9.95 2.95
CA THR A 84 -8.92 10.40 4.26
C THR A 84 -9.61 9.63 5.39
N THR A 85 -10.93 9.50 5.35
CA THR A 85 -11.71 8.74 6.35
C THR A 85 -11.28 7.26 6.39
N ALA A 86 -11.07 6.65 5.22
CA ALA A 86 -10.59 5.25 5.14
C ALA A 86 -9.19 5.09 5.76
N ALA A 87 -8.29 6.04 5.52
CA ALA A 87 -6.96 6.04 6.11
C ALA A 87 -6.96 6.28 7.63
N GLU A 88 -7.85 7.17 8.12
CA GLU A 88 -8.06 7.35 9.57
C GLU A 88 -8.52 6.05 10.24
N GLY A 89 -9.37 5.28 9.55
CA GLY A 89 -9.78 3.95 10.01
C GLY A 89 -8.59 3.01 10.17
N LEU A 90 -7.68 2.95 9.20
CA LEU A 90 -6.46 2.16 9.30
C LEU A 90 -5.58 2.57 10.49
N VAL A 91 -5.38 3.87 10.67
CA VAL A 91 -4.57 4.39 11.79
C VAL A 91 -5.22 4.07 13.14
N SER A 92 -6.55 4.26 13.24
CA SER A 92 -7.31 3.94 14.46
C SER A 92 -7.24 2.46 14.82
N ASN A 93 -7.14 1.59 13.83
CA ASN A 93 -6.94 0.15 14.02
C ASN A 93 -5.49 -0.23 14.39
N GLY A 94 -4.58 0.74 14.47
CA GLY A 94 -3.20 0.53 14.90
C GLY A 94 -2.26 0.05 13.79
N VAL A 95 -2.54 0.42 12.54
CA VAL A 95 -1.64 0.19 11.42
C VAL A 95 -0.37 1.02 11.60
N LEU A 96 0.80 0.38 11.45
CA LEU A 96 2.11 1.03 11.65
C LEU A 96 2.67 1.69 10.39
N ALA A 97 2.29 1.20 9.20
CA ALA A 97 2.65 1.79 7.93
C ALA A 97 1.58 1.47 6.88
N ILE A 98 1.53 2.26 5.82
CA ILE A 98 0.53 2.18 4.76
C ILE A 98 1.23 2.04 3.40
N MET A 99 0.88 1.00 2.65
CA MET A 99 1.14 0.90 1.22
C MET A 99 -0.04 1.52 0.47
N GLY A 100 0.23 2.57 -0.27
CA GLY A 100 -0.80 3.36 -0.98
C GLY A 100 -0.56 4.87 -0.78
N ALA A 101 -1.48 5.73 -1.24
CA ALA A 101 -2.49 5.37 -2.20
C ALA A 101 -1.89 5.36 -3.61
N ASP A 102 -2.72 5.03 -4.58
CA ASP A 102 -2.34 4.89 -5.98
C ASP A 102 -2.45 6.22 -6.76
N CYS A 103 -3.56 6.94 -6.58
CA CYS A 103 -3.82 8.20 -7.27
C CYS A 103 -3.27 9.40 -6.51
N SER A 104 -2.57 10.31 -7.19
CA SER A 104 -1.80 11.38 -6.54
C SER A 104 -2.63 12.33 -5.67
N GLY A 105 -3.87 12.64 -6.08
CA GLY A 105 -4.74 13.55 -5.33
C GLY A 105 -5.07 13.00 -3.94
N VAL A 106 -5.58 11.77 -3.90
CA VAL A 106 -5.91 11.10 -2.63
C VAL A 106 -4.65 10.75 -1.84
N THR A 107 -3.54 10.42 -2.50
CA THR A 107 -2.24 10.21 -1.86
C THR A 107 -1.79 11.45 -1.08
N GLY A 108 -1.84 12.63 -1.71
CA GLY A 108 -1.47 13.89 -1.06
C GLY A 108 -2.39 14.23 0.11
N ALA A 109 -3.70 13.98 -0.04
CA ALA A 109 -4.67 14.20 1.03
C ALA A 109 -4.42 13.29 2.24
N ILE A 110 -4.22 12.00 2.01
CA ILE A 110 -3.93 11.02 3.09
C ILE A 110 -2.60 11.35 3.75
N ALA A 111 -1.55 11.61 2.98
CA ALA A 111 -0.23 11.93 3.51
C ALA A 111 -0.30 13.16 4.42
N THR A 112 -0.94 14.25 3.95
CA THR A 112 -1.00 15.53 4.67
C THR A 112 -1.89 15.46 5.91
N ASN A 113 -3.05 14.83 5.79
CA ASN A 113 -4.09 14.92 6.82
C ASN A 113 -4.05 13.75 7.81
N VAL A 114 -3.49 12.61 7.42
CA VAL A 114 -3.51 11.38 8.24
C VAL A 114 -2.12 10.85 8.54
N ALA A 115 -1.36 10.47 7.52
CA ALA A 115 -0.11 9.74 7.74
C ALA A 115 0.93 10.57 8.48
N VAL A 116 1.26 11.77 7.99
CA VAL A 116 2.27 12.66 8.59
C VAL A 116 1.87 13.12 10.00
N PRO A 117 0.63 13.59 10.27
CA PRO A 117 0.22 13.97 11.62
C PRO A 117 0.30 12.85 12.65
N ASN A 118 0.06 11.61 12.24
CA ASN A 118 0.08 10.44 13.11
C ASN A 118 1.43 9.72 13.14
N GLY A 119 2.46 10.21 12.41
CA GLY A 119 3.76 9.56 12.35
C GLY A 119 3.75 8.18 11.69
N VAL A 120 2.80 7.93 10.78
CA VAL A 120 2.65 6.69 10.03
C VAL A 120 3.37 6.80 8.69
N VAL A 121 4.29 5.87 8.42
CA VAL A 121 5.00 5.85 7.14
C VAL A 121 4.03 5.42 6.03
N MET A 122 4.05 6.14 4.92
CA MET A 122 3.22 5.89 3.75
C MET A 122 4.09 5.75 2.50
N ILE A 123 3.90 4.67 1.73
CA ILE A 123 4.63 4.40 0.50
C ILE A 123 3.65 4.21 -0.64
N SER A 124 3.63 5.16 -1.59
CA SER A 124 2.78 5.06 -2.77
C SER A 124 3.45 4.25 -3.89
N PRO A 125 2.74 3.28 -4.48
CA PRO A 125 3.27 2.48 -5.58
C PRO A 125 3.24 3.22 -6.92
N SER A 126 2.34 4.20 -7.11
CA SER A 126 2.04 4.76 -8.44
C SER A 126 1.69 6.24 -8.49
N ALA A 127 1.70 6.95 -7.37
CA ALA A 127 1.41 8.39 -7.35
C ALA A 127 2.58 9.19 -7.96
N THR A 128 2.35 9.83 -9.11
CA THR A 128 3.39 10.43 -9.94
C THR A 128 3.42 11.96 -9.94
N SER A 129 2.44 12.64 -9.33
CA SER A 129 2.37 14.10 -9.33
C SER A 129 3.68 14.75 -8.84
N PRO A 130 4.22 15.76 -9.57
CA PRO A 130 5.38 16.52 -9.12
C PRO A 130 5.19 17.17 -7.75
N GLY A 131 3.97 17.61 -7.42
CA GLY A 131 3.66 18.25 -6.14
C GLY A 131 3.89 17.36 -4.91
N LEU A 132 3.93 16.04 -5.09
CA LEU A 132 4.27 15.12 -4.01
C LEU A 132 5.77 15.13 -3.66
N THR A 133 6.63 15.64 -4.54
CA THR A 133 8.07 15.76 -4.27
C THR A 133 8.37 16.83 -3.22
N ASP A 134 7.58 17.90 -3.21
CA ASP A 134 7.75 19.04 -2.33
C ASP A 134 6.80 19.01 -1.11
N LEU A 135 6.17 17.87 -0.88
CA LEU A 135 5.27 17.67 0.24
C LEU A 135 6.05 17.84 1.57
N LYS A 136 5.47 18.58 2.50
CA LYS A 136 6.05 18.73 3.85
C LYS A 136 5.73 17.48 4.69
N ASP A 137 6.36 16.38 4.33
CA ASP A 137 6.05 15.04 4.83
C ASP A 137 6.84 14.63 6.07
N LYS A 138 7.78 15.44 6.51
CA LYS A 138 8.67 15.13 7.65
C LYS A 138 9.38 13.76 7.54
N GLY A 139 9.53 13.23 6.35
CA GLY A 139 10.10 11.91 6.09
C GLY A 139 9.15 10.73 6.30
N TYR A 140 7.86 10.98 6.31
CA TYR A 140 6.85 9.91 6.43
C TYR A 140 6.22 9.50 5.10
N PHE A 141 6.46 10.23 4.00
CA PHE A 141 5.93 9.86 2.69
C PHE A 141 7.05 9.48 1.72
N PHE A 142 6.82 8.38 1.01
CA PHE A 142 7.69 7.85 -0.03
C PHE A 142 6.87 7.41 -1.23
N ARG A 143 7.51 7.28 -2.39
CA ARG A 143 6.91 6.66 -3.57
C ARG A 143 7.94 5.85 -4.35
N THR A 144 7.50 4.77 -4.98
CA THR A 144 8.35 3.94 -5.85
C THR A 144 8.26 4.35 -7.32
N ALA A 145 7.19 5.08 -7.70
CA ALA A 145 7.04 5.62 -9.04
C ALA A 145 7.87 6.91 -9.23
N PRO A 146 8.49 7.13 -10.39
CA PRO A 146 9.14 8.41 -10.69
C PRO A 146 8.12 9.54 -10.82
N SER A 147 8.60 10.78 -10.66
CA SER A 147 7.77 11.97 -10.90
C SER A 147 7.45 12.17 -12.38
N ASP A 148 6.24 12.60 -12.71
CA ASP A 148 5.83 13.02 -14.05
C ASP A 148 6.72 14.15 -14.61
N ALA A 149 7.30 14.98 -13.75
CA ALA A 149 8.28 15.99 -14.17
C ALA A 149 9.47 15.35 -14.89
N ARG A 150 9.92 14.16 -14.45
CA ARG A 150 10.99 13.42 -15.14
C ARG A 150 10.50 12.84 -16.46
N GLY A 151 9.27 12.32 -16.50
CA GLY A 151 8.64 11.85 -17.75
C GLY A 151 8.51 12.95 -18.77
N GLY A 152 8.05 14.13 -18.35
CA GLY A 152 7.96 15.32 -19.20
C GLY A 152 9.30 15.76 -19.76
N GLN A 153 10.37 15.74 -18.95
CA GLN A 153 11.73 16.06 -19.41
C GLN A 153 12.21 15.07 -20.49
N VAL A 154 12.04 13.77 -20.24
CA VAL A 154 12.44 12.73 -21.20
C VAL A 154 11.67 12.87 -22.51
N LEU A 155 10.37 13.15 -22.44
CA LEU A 155 9.55 13.36 -23.65
C LEU A 155 10.02 14.61 -24.41
N ALA A 156 10.33 15.70 -23.73
CA ALA A 156 10.86 16.91 -24.34
C ALA A 156 12.20 16.64 -25.05
N ASP A 157 13.10 15.89 -24.43
CA ASP A 157 14.39 15.51 -25.01
C ASP A 157 14.19 14.64 -26.28
N ILE A 158 13.31 13.63 -26.24
CA ILE A 158 12.99 12.78 -27.38
C ILE A 158 12.39 13.58 -28.54
N THR A 159 11.46 14.48 -28.24
CA THR A 159 10.82 15.31 -29.29
C THR A 159 11.82 16.25 -29.95
N LYS A 160 12.75 16.83 -29.18
CA LYS A 160 13.85 17.64 -29.67
C LYS A 160 14.80 16.84 -30.57
N ASP A 161 15.26 15.69 -30.11
CA ASP A 161 16.17 14.81 -30.86
C ASP A 161 15.55 14.34 -32.19
N ARG A 162 14.25 14.06 -32.18
CA ARG A 162 13.49 13.66 -33.37
C ARG A 162 13.06 14.84 -34.23
N LYS A 163 13.41 16.08 -33.85
CA LYS A 163 13.05 17.33 -34.58
C LYS A 163 11.55 17.46 -34.83
N VAL A 164 10.74 17.02 -33.85
CA VAL A 164 9.29 17.15 -33.94
C VAL A 164 8.89 18.63 -33.98
N LYS A 165 8.06 19.03 -34.92
CA LYS A 165 7.66 20.43 -35.13
C LYS A 165 6.45 20.86 -34.32
N SER A 166 5.59 19.90 -33.99
CA SER A 166 4.34 20.14 -33.25
C SER A 166 3.95 18.92 -32.47
N ILE A 167 3.48 19.13 -31.28
CA ILE A 167 2.93 18.07 -30.38
C ILE A 167 1.58 18.54 -29.84
N ALA A 168 0.67 17.62 -29.65
CA ALA A 168 -0.52 17.82 -28.82
C ALA A 168 -0.33 17.12 -27.49
N VAL A 169 -0.77 17.77 -26.42
CA VAL A 169 -0.70 17.23 -25.08
C VAL A 169 -2.12 17.10 -24.54
N THR A 170 -2.46 15.93 -24.05
CA THR A 170 -3.70 15.70 -23.31
C THR A 170 -3.38 15.01 -21.99
N HIS A 171 -4.26 15.13 -21.03
CA HIS A 171 -4.08 14.48 -19.71
C HIS A 171 -5.43 14.06 -19.17
N THR A 172 -5.41 13.03 -18.32
CA THR A 172 -6.53 12.69 -17.48
C THR A 172 -6.45 13.51 -16.19
N ASN A 173 -7.58 13.71 -15.53
CA ASN A 173 -7.60 14.40 -14.22
C ASN A 173 -7.26 13.46 -13.06
N LEU A 174 -6.64 12.32 -13.31
CA LEU A 174 -6.37 11.28 -12.33
C LEU A 174 -4.97 11.37 -11.72
N SER A 175 -4.06 12.13 -12.31
CA SER A 175 -2.65 12.25 -11.90
C SER A 175 -1.96 10.89 -11.64
N LEU A 176 -2.31 9.88 -12.45
CA LEU A 176 -1.68 8.56 -12.37
C LEU A 176 -0.53 8.44 -13.36
N ILE A 177 -0.76 8.83 -14.59
CA ILE A 177 0.22 8.92 -15.66
C ILE A 177 -0.31 9.96 -16.65
N HIS A 178 0.46 10.99 -16.94
CA HIS A 178 0.16 11.90 -18.04
C HIS A 178 0.71 11.27 -19.32
N ILE A 179 -0.17 10.72 -20.13
CA ILE A 179 0.22 10.22 -21.45
C ILE A 179 0.13 11.38 -22.43
N SER A 180 1.28 11.82 -22.90
CA SER A 180 1.37 12.75 -24.02
C SER A 180 1.57 11.93 -25.28
N GLU A 181 0.59 11.90 -26.18
CA GLU A 181 0.75 11.28 -27.49
C GLU A 181 1.15 12.35 -28.52
N PRO A 182 2.23 12.13 -29.30
CA PRO A 182 2.56 13.00 -30.40
C PRO A 182 1.54 12.80 -31.53
N THR A 183 0.82 13.84 -31.91
CA THR A 183 0.03 13.82 -33.11
C THR A 183 0.94 13.94 -34.33
N ARG A 184 0.74 13.05 -35.32
CA ARG A 184 1.44 13.08 -36.59
C ARG A 184 0.93 14.16 -37.50
#